data_11b7c57a4d2f334c1f65f9c0bce4a525
#
_entry.id   11b7c57a4d2f334c1f65f9c0bce4a525
#
_cell.length_a   1.000
_cell.length_b   1.000
_cell.length_c   1.000
_cell.angle_alpha   90.00
_cell.angle_beta   90.00
_cell.angle_gamma   90.00
#
_symmetry.space_group_name_H-M   'P 1'
#
loop_
_entity.id
_entity.type
_entity.pdbx_description
1 polymer ?
#
loop_
_entity_poly.entity_id
_entity_poly.type
_entity_poly.pdbx_seq_one_letter_code
_entity_poly.pdbx_strand_id
1 'polypeptide(L)'
;MSAEKPVVGIIMGSRSDWPTLKAAASVLDALKVAYETKIVSAHRTPQRLYAYATSARERGLKVIIAGAGGAAHLPGMTASMTELPVLGVPIESRTLKGLDSLLSIAQMPAGVPVGTLAIGEAGAANAALLAAQILALSDGRLAARVMAWRAAQTDSVAEAVEDNA
;
A
#
# COMPACT_ATOMS: atom_id res chain seq x y z
N MET A 1 12.63 11.65 -22.22
CA MET A 1 12.57 10.40 -21.42
C MET A 1 11.10 10.13 -21.17
N SER A 2 10.52 9.04 -21.71
CA SER A 2 9.14 8.68 -21.40
C SER A 2 9.07 8.30 -19.92
N ALA A 3 8.17 8.92 -19.16
CA ALA A 3 7.91 8.52 -17.77
C ALA A 3 7.59 7.02 -17.75
N GLU A 4 8.28 6.27 -16.90
CA GLU A 4 7.99 4.84 -16.72
C GLU A 4 6.51 4.66 -16.36
N LYS A 5 5.84 3.70 -17.02
CA LYS A 5 4.43 3.42 -16.73
C LYS A 5 4.30 2.90 -15.28
N PRO A 6 3.33 3.40 -14.50
CA PRO A 6 3.14 2.95 -13.13
C PRO A 6 2.77 1.46 -13.10
N VAL A 7 3.39 0.73 -12.19
CA VAL A 7 3.11 -0.69 -11.92
C VAL A 7 2.46 -0.91 -10.55
N VAL A 8 2.46 0.10 -9.69
CA VAL A 8 1.77 0.11 -8.39
C VAL A 8 0.77 1.26 -8.37
N GLY A 9 -0.45 0.98 -7.92
CA GLY A 9 -1.45 2.01 -7.62
C GLY A 9 -1.52 2.26 -6.12
N ILE A 10 -1.43 3.52 -5.68
CA ILE A 10 -1.72 3.93 -4.30
C ILE A 10 -3.05 4.68 -4.33
N ILE A 11 -4.08 4.09 -3.73
CA ILE A 11 -5.41 4.69 -3.68
C ILE A 11 -5.86 4.97 -2.24
N MET A 12 -6.68 6.00 -2.08
CA MET A 12 -7.15 6.45 -0.78
C MET A 12 -8.56 7.04 -0.87
N GLY A 13 -9.31 6.98 0.22
CA GLY A 13 -10.68 7.48 0.29
C GLY A 13 -10.77 9.02 0.35
N SER A 14 -9.71 9.67 0.82
CA SER A 14 -9.66 11.12 1.04
C SER A 14 -8.22 11.63 0.96
N ARG A 15 -8.07 12.92 0.70
CA ARG A 15 -6.77 13.60 0.79
C ARG A 15 -6.18 13.57 2.22
N SER A 16 -7.03 13.43 3.23
CA SER A 16 -6.61 13.30 4.63
C SER A 16 -5.80 12.03 4.92
N ASP A 17 -5.87 11.01 4.05
CA ASP A 17 -5.17 9.74 4.21
C ASP A 17 -3.74 9.80 3.63
N TRP A 18 -3.48 10.84 2.82
CA TRP A 18 -2.20 11.01 2.14
C TRP A 18 -0.99 11.13 3.07
N PRO A 19 -1.02 11.85 4.21
CA PRO A 19 0.12 11.89 5.13
C PRO A 19 0.63 10.50 5.51
N THR A 20 -0.27 9.56 5.81
CA THR A 20 0.07 8.16 6.09
C THR A 20 0.60 7.43 4.85
N LEU A 21 -0.09 7.54 3.71
CA LEU A 21 0.28 6.81 2.50
C LEU A 21 1.53 7.37 1.80
N LYS A 22 1.95 8.57 2.14
CA LYS A 22 3.23 9.14 1.68
C LYS A 22 4.42 8.26 2.08
N ALA A 23 4.34 7.53 3.19
CA ALA A 23 5.35 6.56 3.58
C ALA A 23 5.51 5.44 2.54
N ALA A 24 4.39 4.97 1.95
CA ALA A 24 4.45 4.00 0.85
C ALA A 24 5.13 4.59 -0.39
N ALA A 25 4.76 5.82 -0.77
CA ALA A 25 5.38 6.51 -1.90
C ALA A 25 6.90 6.66 -1.70
N SER A 26 7.35 7.06 -0.51
CA SER A 26 8.77 7.21 -0.19
C SER A 26 9.57 5.91 -0.35
N VAL A 27 9.00 4.76 0.05
CA VAL A 27 9.64 3.45 -0.14
C VAL A 27 9.71 3.08 -1.62
N LEU A 28 8.63 3.30 -2.38
CA LEU A 28 8.62 3.02 -3.82
C LEU A 28 9.61 3.91 -4.58
N ASP A 29 9.74 5.19 -4.21
CA ASP A 29 10.74 6.11 -4.76
C ASP A 29 12.16 5.61 -4.48
N ALA A 30 12.46 5.22 -3.23
CA ALA A 30 13.77 4.68 -2.85
C ALA A 30 14.12 3.40 -3.62
N LEU A 31 13.12 2.55 -3.89
CA LEU A 31 13.26 1.32 -4.66
C LEU A 31 13.14 1.53 -6.18
N LYS A 32 12.94 2.77 -6.65
CA LYS A 32 12.75 3.12 -8.07
C LYS A 32 11.65 2.29 -8.72
N VAL A 33 10.53 2.16 -8.04
CA VAL A 33 9.31 1.50 -8.54
C VAL A 33 8.32 2.57 -8.97
N ALA A 34 7.91 2.56 -10.23
CA ALA A 34 6.95 3.51 -10.76
C ALA A 34 5.55 3.27 -10.18
N TYR A 35 4.89 4.32 -9.69
CA TYR A 35 3.55 4.25 -9.11
C TYR A 35 2.68 5.44 -9.52
N GLU A 36 1.38 5.30 -9.34
CA GLU A 36 0.42 6.39 -9.42
C GLU A 36 -0.32 6.57 -8.09
N THR A 37 -0.82 7.77 -7.82
CA THR A 37 -1.64 8.07 -6.65
C THR A 37 -3.01 8.57 -7.08
N LYS A 38 -4.09 8.06 -6.48
CA LYS A 38 -5.46 8.49 -6.79
C LYS A 38 -6.34 8.57 -5.54
N ILE A 39 -7.19 9.59 -5.49
CA ILE A 39 -8.30 9.64 -4.53
C ILE A 39 -9.48 8.90 -5.14
N VAL A 40 -9.84 7.78 -4.49
CA VAL A 40 -10.91 6.87 -4.92
C VAL A 40 -11.72 6.50 -3.68
N SER A 41 -12.82 7.21 -3.44
CA SER A 41 -13.64 6.94 -2.25
C SER A 41 -14.68 5.85 -2.55
N ALA A 42 -14.64 4.78 -1.75
CA ALA A 42 -15.61 3.69 -1.88
C ALA A 42 -17.06 4.18 -1.72
N HIS A 43 -17.30 5.09 -0.77
CA HIS A 43 -18.63 5.57 -0.42
C HIS A 43 -19.08 6.79 -1.22
N ARG A 44 -18.14 7.70 -1.57
CA ARG A 44 -18.47 8.99 -2.21
C ARG A 44 -18.27 8.99 -3.71
N THR A 45 -17.45 8.08 -4.25
CA THR A 45 -17.16 7.96 -5.68
C THR A 45 -17.17 6.51 -6.14
N PRO A 46 -18.28 5.74 -5.94
CA PRO A 46 -18.32 4.31 -6.23
C PRO A 46 -18.04 3.99 -7.70
N GLN A 47 -18.53 4.80 -8.63
CA GLN A 47 -18.26 4.61 -10.06
C GLN A 47 -16.77 4.83 -10.41
N ARG A 48 -16.08 5.76 -9.72
CA ARG A 48 -14.64 5.94 -9.87
C ARG A 48 -13.88 4.74 -9.37
N LEU A 49 -14.31 4.16 -8.24
CA LEU A 49 -13.74 2.93 -7.71
C LEU A 49 -13.90 1.77 -8.71
N TYR A 50 -15.10 1.58 -9.22
CA TYR A 50 -15.39 0.53 -10.21
C TYR A 50 -14.48 0.70 -11.45
N ALA A 51 -14.46 1.87 -12.04
CA ALA A 51 -13.62 2.15 -13.21
C ALA A 51 -12.13 1.99 -12.92
N TYR A 52 -11.68 2.39 -11.74
CA TYR A 52 -10.28 2.26 -11.34
C TYR A 52 -9.86 0.79 -11.21
N ALA A 53 -10.63 0.00 -10.45
CA ALA A 53 -10.29 -1.38 -10.14
C ALA A 53 -10.37 -2.29 -11.38
N THR A 54 -11.43 -2.16 -12.18
CA THR A 54 -11.63 -3.00 -13.38
C THR A 54 -10.65 -2.70 -14.51
N SER A 55 -10.16 -1.45 -14.63
CA SER A 55 -9.16 -1.10 -15.67
C SER A 55 -7.71 -1.24 -15.21
N ALA A 56 -7.46 -1.54 -13.92
CA ALA A 56 -6.13 -1.48 -13.33
C ALA A 56 -5.10 -2.36 -14.06
N ARG A 57 -5.45 -3.61 -14.36
CA ARG A 57 -4.57 -4.55 -15.08
C ARG A 57 -4.26 -4.06 -16.50
N GLU A 58 -5.26 -3.63 -17.25
CA GLU A 58 -5.10 -3.14 -18.63
C GLU A 58 -4.20 -1.90 -18.70
N ARG A 59 -4.24 -1.04 -17.66
CA ARG A 59 -3.35 0.11 -17.53
C ARG A 59 -1.91 -0.25 -17.18
N GLY A 60 -1.63 -1.52 -16.83
CA GLY A 60 -0.31 -2.04 -16.52
C GLY A 60 0.01 -2.11 -15.04
N LEU A 61 -0.95 -1.82 -14.14
CA LEU A 61 -0.75 -2.04 -12.70
C LEU A 61 -0.62 -3.54 -12.40
N LYS A 62 0.17 -3.86 -11.39
CA LYS A 62 0.42 -5.23 -10.91
C LYS A 62 0.04 -5.41 -9.45
N VAL A 63 0.06 -4.35 -8.66
CA VAL A 63 -0.31 -4.34 -7.23
C VAL A 63 -1.04 -3.04 -6.92
N ILE A 64 -2.06 -3.10 -6.06
CA ILE A 64 -2.77 -1.92 -5.56
C ILE A 64 -2.56 -1.83 -4.04
N ILE A 65 -2.10 -0.67 -3.56
CA ILE A 65 -2.06 -0.31 -2.14
C ILE A 65 -3.27 0.59 -1.88
N ALA A 66 -4.15 0.18 -0.97
CA ALA A 66 -5.38 0.90 -0.67
C ALA A 66 -5.43 1.28 0.81
N GLY A 67 -5.40 2.58 1.10
CA GLY A 67 -5.52 3.12 2.45
C GLY A 67 -6.94 3.57 2.75
N ALA A 68 -7.46 3.19 3.94
CA ALA A 68 -8.79 3.61 4.38
C ALA A 68 -8.89 3.65 5.91
N GLY A 69 -9.72 4.57 6.42
CA GLY A 69 -9.96 4.77 7.85
C GLY A 69 -11.43 4.63 8.23
N GLY A 70 -11.68 4.26 9.49
CA GLY A 70 -13.02 4.05 10.04
C GLY A 70 -13.71 2.83 9.40
N ALA A 71 -14.84 3.06 8.72
CA ALA A 71 -15.48 2.07 7.85
C ALA A 71 -14.62 1.87 6.58
N ALA A 72 -13.51 1.18 6.73
CA ALA A 72 -12.41 1.10 5.78
C ALA A 72 -12.71 0.08 4.65
N HIS A 73 -13.77 0.32 3.88
CA HIS A 73 -14.26 -0.61 2.86
C HIS A 73 -13.45 -0.58 1.56
N LEU A 74 -12.67 0.47 1.30
CA LEU A 74 -11.97 0.67 0.01
C LEU A 74 -11.08 -0.53 -0.39
N PRO A 75 -10.23 -1.10 0.49
CA PRO A 75 -9.38 -2.22 0.09
C PRO A 75 -10.18 -3.46 -0.31
N GLY A 76 -11.18 -3.86 0.50
CA GLY A 76 -12.02 -5.02 0.23
C GLY A 76 -12.89 -4.86 -1.03
N MET A 77 -13.48 -3.67 -1.22
CA MET A 77 -14.24 -3.37 -2.43
C MET A 77 -13.34 -3.37 -3.67
N THR A 78 -12.12 -2.83 -3.57
CA THR A 78 -11.15 -2.90 -4.66
C THR A 78 -10.80 -4.34 -5.00
N ALA A 79 -10.50 -5.17 -4.00
CA ALA A 79 -10.14 -6.57 -4.18
C ALA A 79 -11.27 -7.41 -4.81
N SER A 80 -12.54 -7.04 -4.61
CA SER A 80 -13.68 -7.73 -5.22
C SER A 80 -13.86 -7.39 -6.71
N MET A 81 -13.18 -6.38 -7.24
CA MET A 81 -13.36 -5.86 -8.61
C MET A 81 -12.10 -6.02 -9.48
N THR A 82 -11.01 -6.57 -8.95
CA THR A 82 -9.77 -6.80 -9.68
C THR A 82 -9.15 -8.11 -9.24
N GLU A 83 -8.42 -8.76 -10.16
CA GLU A 83 -7.60 -9.93 -9.86
C GLU A 83 -6.18 -9.58 -9.40
N LEU A 84 -5.84 -8.29 -9.33
CA LEU A 84 -4.53 -7.85 -8.85
C LEU A 84 -4.44 -8.00 -7.33
N PRO A 85 -3.25 -8.29 -6.77
CA PRO A 85 -3.03 -8.23 -5.34
C PRO A 85 -3.38 -6.86 -4.78
N VAL A 86 -4.21 -6.83 -3.72
CA VAL A 86 -4.58 -5.61 -3.00
C VAL A 86 -3.99 -5.66 -1.59
N LEU A 87 -3.22 -4.63 -1.25
CA LEU A 87 -2.58 -4.45 0.05
C LEU A 87 -3.32 -3.35 0.80
N GLY A 88 -3.98 -3.70 1.89
CA GLY A 88 -4.77 -2.79 2.70
C GLY A 88 -3.95 -2.12 3.81
N VAL A 89 -4.02 -0.81 3.89
CA VAL A 89 -3.38 -0.01 4.93
C VAL A 89 -4.45 0.62 5.81
N PRO A 90 -4.61 0.16 7.06
CA PRO A 90 -5.51 0.79 7.99
C PRO A 90 -5.01 2.19 8.37
N ILE A 91 -5.83 3.21 8.13
CA ILE A 91 -5.55 4.58 8.55
C ILE A 91 -6.02 4.77 9.99
N GLU A 92 -5.22 5.46 10.80
CA GLU A 92 -5.59 5.75 12.17
C GLU A 92 -6.87 6.59 12.24
N SER A 93 -7.84 6.13 13.05
CA SER A 93 -9.09 6.84 13.32
C SER A 93 -9.03 7.54 14.68
N ARG A 94 -9.85 8.58 14.87
CA ARG A 94 -9.85 9.35 16.11
C ARG A 94 -10.35 8.54 17.30
N THR A 95 -11.46 7.80 17.13
CA THR A 95 -12.17 7.15 18.24
C THR A 95 -11.49 5.83 18.65
N LEU A 96 -11.16 4.97 17.70
CA LEU A 96 -10.64 3.62 17.95
C LEU A 96 -9.16 3.46 17.52
N LYS A 97 -8.47 4.57 17.27
CA LYS A 97 -7.03 4.58 16.94
C LYS A 97 -6.63 3.63 15.79
N GLY A 98 -7.55 3.43 14.86
CA GLY A 98 -7.36 2.58 13.69
C GLY A 98 -7.75 1.11 13.87
N LEU A 99 -8.20 0.68 15.05
CA LEU A 99 -8.67 -0.69 15.26
C LEU A 99 -9.91 -0.99 14.40
N ASP A 100 -10.84 -0.05 14.30
CA ASP A 100 -11.99 -0.10 13.39
C ASP A 100 -11.56 -0.23 11.93
N SER A 101 -10.56 0.53 11.51
CA SER A 101 -9.99 0.45 10.16
C SER A 101 -9.36 -0.92 9.91
N LEU A 102 -8.56 -1.41 10.85
CA LEU A 102 -7.90 -2.72 10.76
C LEU A 102 -8.92 -3.86 10.64
N LEU A 103 -9.91 -3.90 11.51
CA LEU A 103 -10.93 -4.94 11.52
C LEU A 103 -11.81 -4.89 10.26
N SER A 104 -12.14 -3.70 9.77
CA SER A 104 -12.89 -3.53 8.51
C SER A 104 -12.14 -4.07 7.29
N ILE A 105 -10.80 -4.02 7.29
CA ILE A 105 -9.98 -4.49 6.17
C ILE A 105 -9.65 -5.98 6.29
N ALA A 106 -9.35 -6.46 7.51
CA ALA A 106 -8.80 -7.79 7.73
C ALA A 106 -9.83 -8.92 7.60
N GLN A 107 -11.10 -8.69 7.97
CA GLN A 107 -12.15 -9.72 8.03
C GLN A 107 -12.84 -9.94 6.68
N MET A 108 -12.03 -10.24 5.65
CA MET A 108 -12.54 -10.52 4.31
C MET A 108 -13.13 -11.93 4.20
N PRO A 109 -14.20 -12.11 3.39
CA PRO A 109 -14.76 -13.43 3.12
C PRO A 109 -13.78 -14.29 2.30
N ALA A 110 -13.92 -15.60 2.40
CA ALA A 110 -13.16 -16.53 1.56
C ALA A 110 -13.38 -16.24 0.08
N GLY A 111 -12.29 -16.22 -0.68
CA GLY A 111 -12.29 -15.95 -2.12
C GLY A 111 -11.98 -14.50 -2.52
N VAL A 112 -12.00 -13.55 -1.57
CA VAL A 112 -11.64 -12.13 -1.85
C VAL A 112 -10.54 -11.68 -0.86
N PRO A 113 -9.28 -12.02 -1.10
CA PRO A 113 -8.19 -11.71 -0.16
C PRO A 113 -7.77 -10.24 -0.22
N VAL A 114 -7.43 -9.68 0.94
CA VAL A 114 -6.69 -8.42 1.09
C VAL A 114 -5.49 -8.68 2.00
N GLY A 115 -4.30 -8.37 1.52
CA GLY A 115 -3.09 -8.40 2.34
C GLY A 115 -3.06 -7.23 3.31
N THR A 116 -3.57 -7.40 4.52
CA THR A 116 -3.72 -6.31 5.49
C THR A 116 -2.43 -6.06 6.25
N LEU A 117 -1.96 -4.81 6.24
CA LEU A 117 -0.73 -4.37 6.90
C LEU A 117 -1.02 -3.69 8.26
N ALA A 118 0.03 -3.23 8.93
CA ALA A 118 -0.10 -2.50 10.19
C ALA A 118 -0.85 -1.18 10.05
N ILE A 119 -1.37 -0.66 11.16
CA ILE A 119 -2.02 0.64 11.19
C ILE A 119 -0.99 1.76 10.98
N GLY A 120 -1.33 2.76 10.18
CA GLY A 120 -0.57 3.99 10.02
C GLY A 120 0.63 3.89 9.09
N GLU A 121 1.63 4.74 9.29
CA GLU A 121 2.77 4.91 8.39
C GLU A 121 3.62 3.64 8.24
N ALA A 122 3.81 2.88 9.33
CA ALA A 122 4.54 1.62 9.29
C ALA A 122 3.86 0.61 8.36
N GLY A 123 2.51 0.54 8.40
CA GLY A 123 1.72 -0.29 7.50
C GLY A 123 1.84 0.17 6.04
N ALA A 124 1.84 1.47 5.80
CA ALA A 124 2.01 2.03 4.46
C ALA A 124 3.40 1.71 3.87
N ALA A 125 4.47 1.88 4.66
CA ALA A 125 5.83 1.53 4.26
C ALA A 125 5.96 0.02 3.96
N ASN A 126 5.41 -0.83 4.82
CA ASN A 126 5.40 -2.28 4.64
C ASN A 126 4.56 -2.71 3.44
N ALA A 127 3.45 -2.02 3.13
CA ALA A 127 2.67 -2.28 1.92
C ALA A 127 3.51 -2.04 0.64
N ALA A 128 4.25 -0.95 0.60
CA ALA A 128 5.14 -0.65 -0.51
C ALA A 128 6.28 -1.66 -0.63
N LEU A 129 6.88 -2.05 0.49
CA LEU A 129 7.94 -3.05 0.50
C LEU A 129 7.42 -4.41 0.02
N LEU A 130 6.24 -4.84 0.50
CA LEU A 130 5.60 -6.09 0.05
C LEU A 130 5.22 -6.03 -1.44
N ALA A 131 4.70 -4.89 -1.92
CA ALA A 131 4.45 -4.69 -3.35
C ALA A 131 5.75 -4.83 -4.17
N ALA A 132 6.85 -4.21 -3.71
CA ALA A 132 8.14 -4.35 -4.36
C ALA A 132 8.66 -5.80 -4.32
N GLN A 133 8.47 -6.53 -3.23
CA GLN A 133 8.82 -7.96 -3.12
C GLN A 133 8.03 -8.82 -4.11
N ILE A 134 6.71 -8.58 -4.25
CA ILE A 134 5.87 -9.27 -5.24
C ILE A 134 6.40 -9.03 -6.67
N LEU A 135 6.72 -7.77 -6.99
CA LEU A 135 7.27 -7.42 -8.29
C LEU A 135 8.67 -8.02 -8.51
N ALA A 136 9.47 -8.11 -7.46
CA ALA A 136 10.83 -8.65 -7.50
C ALA A 136 10.89 -10.15 -7.81
N LEU A 137 9.78 -10.89 -7.65
CA LEU A 137 9.71 -12.31 -8.06
C LEU A 137 10.02 -12.51 -9.55
N SER A 138 9.78 -11.49 -10.38
CA SER A 138 10.04 -11.51 -11.82
C SER A 138 11.01 -10.42 -12.30
N ASP A 139 11.61 -9.65 -11.38
CA ASP A 139 12.58 -8.58 -11.68
C ASP A 139 13.81 -8.68 -10.78
N GLY A 140 14.88 -9.30 -11.28
CA GLY A 140 16.13 -9.49 -10.54
C GLY A 140 16.83 -8.17 -10.16
N ARG A 141 16.65 -7.08 -10.92
CA ARG A 141 17.21 -5.76 -10.57
C ARG A 141 16.46 -5.15 -9.40
N LEU A 142 15.14 -5.30 -9.36
CA LEU A 142 14.35 -4.87 -8.22
C LEU A 142 14.65 -5.74 -7.00
N ALA A 143 14.80 -7.07 -7.17
CA ALA A 143 15.19 -7.96 -6.08
C ALA A 143 16.51 -7.52 -5.40
N ALA A 144 17.51 -7.15 -6.19
CA ALA A 144 18.77 -6.62 -5.65
C ALA A 144 18.57 -5.31 -4.87
N ARG A 145 17.72 -4.39 -5.34
CA ARG A 145 17.39 -3.16 -4.60
C ARG A 145 16.67 -3.43 -3.29
N VAL A 146 15.72 -4.36 -3.27
CA VAL A 146 15.01 -4.78 -2.05
C VAL A 146 15.98 -5.40 -1.04
N MET A 147 16.90 -6.25 -1.49
CA MET A 147 17.94 -6.84 -0.63
C MET A 147 18.86 -5.76 -0.03
N ALA A 148 19.33 -4.83 -0.86
CA ALA A 148 20.17 -3.71 -0.41
C ALA A 148 19.45 -2.82 0.59
N TRP A 149 18.17 -2.51 0.36
CA TRP A 149 17.34 -1.74 1.28
C TRP A 149 17.22 -2.42 2.65
N ARG A 150 16.99 -3.75 2.68
CA ARG A 150 16.93 -4.53 3.92
C ARG A 150 18.26 -4.59 4.65
N ALA A 151 19.37 -4.77 3.92
CA ALA A 151 20.71 -4.75 4.50
C ALA A 151 21.00 -3.41 5.18
N ALA A 152 20.72 -2.29 4.49
CA ALA A 152 20.88 -0.94 5.07
C ALA A 152 20.04 -0.74 6.33
N GLN A 153 18.82 -1.28 6.38
CA GLN A 153 17.99 -1.24 7.59
C GLN A 153 18.63 -2.05 8.73
N THR A 154 19.16 -3.24 8.45
CA THR A 154 19.86 -4.06 9.44
C THR A 154 21.09 -3.33 10.00
N ASP A 155 21.89 -2.72 9.13
CA ASP A 155 23.09 -2.00 9.50
C ASP A 155 22.81 -0.72 10.31
N SER A 156 21.59 -0.18 10.19
CA SER A 156 21.16 1.00 10.97
C SER A 156 20.77 0.71 12.40
N VAL A 157 20.59 -0.57 12.76
CA VAL A 157 20.25 -0.98 14.14
C VAL A 157 21.50 -1.03 14.98
N ALA A 158 21.60 -0.16 15.98
CA ALA A 158 22.73 -0.16 16.91
C ALA A 158 22.75 -1.46 17.74
N GLU A 159 23.94 -2.05 17.88
CA GLU A 159 24.13 -3.24 18.75
C GLU A 159 24.17 -2.85 20.23
N ALA A 160 24.70 -1.67 20.54
CA ALA A 160 24.82 -1.19 21.91
C ALA A 160 23.69 -0.20 22.24
N VAL A 161 23.20 -0.26 23.49
CA VAL A 161 22.34 0.79 24.05
C VAL A 161 23.25 1.94 24.46
N GLU A 162 23.21 3.05 23.72
CA GLU A 162 23.84 4.29 24.16
C GLU A 162 22.87 5.05 25.06
N ASP A 163 23.18 5.13 26.34
CA ASP A 163 22.50 6.06 27.25
C ASP A 163 22.92 7.48 26.87
N ASN A 164 22.16 8.12 25.98
CA ASN A 164 22.29 9.55 25.78
C ASN A 164 21.74 10.24 27.01
N ALA A 165 22.64 10.65 27.90
CA ALA A 165 22.39 11.51 29.06
C ALA A 165 21.93 12.92 28.62
#